data_d9f8e2236e3bf668879c008f47936a7e
#
_entry.id   d9f8e2236e3bf668879c008f47936a7e
#
_cell.length_a   1.000
_cell.length_b   1.000
_cell.length_c   1.000
_cell.angle_alpha   90.00
_cell.angle_beta   90.00
_cell.angle_gamma   90.00
#
_symmetry.space_group_name_H-M   'P 1'
#
loop_
_entity.id
_entity.type
_entity.pdbx_description
1 polymer ?
#
loop_
_entity_poly.entity_id
_entity_poly.type
_entity_poly.pdbx_seq_one_letter_code
_entity_poly.pdbx_strand_id
1 'polypeptide(L)'
;MDLIEIKGKINTAICYARVVEDEAIEQIRRMCDYPMTEGSRIRIMPDVHSGKGCTIGTTMTITDKAVPNVVGVDIGCGMYTVNLGKVDIDFVKVDEAAHFIPSGMNVWEGRQERFDLTELACYRELKDTKRLERSLGTLGGGNHFIEIDEAGDGTKYLVIHSGSRNLGKQVAELYQKLAINLDRGYGDYLEKRDEIIRTYKEQGRRSEIQDALKQLHWQVYESETSMPEDLCYLSGKYLEDYLHDVEICQAFARRSREKMAEIILERTGMAGREAFHTIHNYIDTDEMILRKGAIAAHSGEKVLIPINMRDGSVLAVGKGNPEWNYSAPHGAGRLMSRTKAKANLSMDEYRETMKGLYTTSINENTLDEAPMAYKSLEDIIDVIRESVDVIDVMKPIYNFKASD
;
A
#
# COMPACT_ATOMS: atom_id res chain seq x y z
N MET A 1 -22.51 -11.86 -13.00
CA MET A 1 -22.47 -10.93 -11.83
C MET A 1 -23.01 -9.59 -12.30
N ASP A 2 -23.93 -8.97 -11.55
CA ASP A 2 -24.37 -7.62 -11.90
C ASP A 2 -23.25 -6.66 -11.52
N LEU A 3 -22.65 -6.02 -12.52
CA LEU A 3 -21.57 -5.05 -12.36
C LEU A 3 -22.17 -3.70 -11.97
N ILE A 4 -21.55 -3.02 -11.01
CA ILE A 4 -21.95 -1.68 -10.61
C ILE A 4 -21.14 -0.66 -11.41
N GLU A 5 -21.83 0.10 -12.28
CA GLU A 5 -21.23 1.23 -12.98
C GLU A 5 -21.34 2.50 -12.11
N ILE A 6 -20.22 3.11 -11.81
CA ILE A 6 -20.15 4.37 -11.04
C ILE A 6 -19.65 5.47 -11.99
N LYS A 7 -20.58 6.34 -12.41
CA LYS A 7 -20.32 7.39 -13.39
C LYS A 7 -19.94 8.70 -12.73
N GLY A 8 -18.79 9.25 -13.09
CA GLY A 8 -18.40 10.63 -12.86
C GLY A 8 -18.60 11.50 -14.10
N LYS A 9 -18.11 12.72 -14.06
CA LYS A 9 -18.18 13.69 -15.17
C LYS A 9 -17.24 13.35 -16.33
N ILE A 10 -16.08 12.76 -16.03
CA ILE A 10 -15.00 12.50 -16.99
C ILE A 10 -14.89 11.02 -17.31
N ASN A 11 -15.01 10.15 -16.31
CA ASN A 11 -14.83 8.71 -16.49
C ASN A 11 -15.89 7.90 -15.74
N THR A 12 -15.89 6.60 -15.98
CA THR A 12 -16.76 5.62 -15.32
C THR A 12 -15.89 4.49 -14.75
N ALA A 13 -16.11 4.16 -13.48
CA ALA A 13 -15.50 2.99 -12.84
C ALA A 13 -16.46 1.80 -12.90
N ILE A 14 -15.90 0.60 -13.08
CA ILE A 14 -16.61 -0.67 -12.95
C ILE A 14 -16.25 -1.31 -11.62
N CYS A 15 -17.25 -1.58 -10.80
CA CYS A 15 -17.07 -2.19 -9.48
C CYS A 15 -17.60 -3.64 -9.48
N TYR A 16 -16.76 -4.55 -8.99
CA TYR A 16 -17.02 -5.99 -8.90
C TYR A 16 -17.56 -6.43 -7.53
N ALA A 17 -17.74 -5.50 -6.59
CA ALA A 17 -18.32 -5.83 -5.29
C ALA A 17 -19.83 -6.06 -5.39
N ARG A 18 -20.34 -7.01 -4.60
CA ARG A 18 -21.78 -7.25 -4.47
C ARG A 18 -22.48 -6.14 -3.66
N VAL A 19 -21.79 -5.62 -2.67
CA VAL A 19 -22.29 -4.56 -1.78
C VAL A 19 -21.16 -3.54 -1.60
N VAL A 20 -21.48 -2.27 -1.77
CA VAL A 20 -20.55 -1.14 -1.61
C VAL A 20 -21.21 -0.11 -0.69
N GLU A 21 -20.46 0.40 0.28
CA GLU A 21 -20.93 1.49 1.15
C GLU A 21 -21.12 2.79 0.35
N ASP A 22 -22.14 3.58 0.71
CA ASP A 22 -22.45 4.85 0.03
C ASP A 22 -21.26 5.81 0.00
N GLU A 23 -20.47 5.86 1.08
CA GLU A 23 -19.27 6.68 1.16
C GLU A 23 -18.22 6.25 0.13
N ALA A 24 -18.04 4.95 -0.08
CA ALA A 24 -17.11 4.43 -1.08
C ALA A 24 -17.60 4.72 -2.51
N ILE A 25 -18.90 4.60 -2.78
CA ILE A 25 -19.50 4.98 -4.07
C ILE A 25 -19.23 6.46 -4.36
N GLU A 26 -19.40 7.33 -3.37
CA GLU A 26 -19.19 8.76 -3.53
C GLU A 26 -17.69 9.10 -3.75
N GLN A 27 -16.77 8.42 -3.06
CA GLN A 27 -15.33 8.57 -3.29
C GLN A 27 -14.94 8.17 -4.72
N ILE A 28 -15.47 7.05 -5.23
CA ILE A 28 -15.21 6.60 -6.60
C ILE A 28 -15.78 7.60 -7.61
N ARG A 29 -17.02 8.05 -7.43
CA ARG A 29 -17.65 9.04 -8.29
C ARG A 29 -16.84 10.34 -8.32
N ARG A 30 -16.47 10.86 -7.14
CA ARG A 30 -15.64 12.06 -7.01
C ARG A 30 -14.31 11.91 -7.74
N MET A 31 -13.63 10.78 -7.64
CA MET A 31 -12.40 10.51 -8.39
C MET A 31 -12.64 10.57 -9.90
N CYS A 32 -13.75 9.99 -10.39
CA CYS A 32 -14.11 9.97 -11.80
C CYS A 32 -14.59 11.34 -12.36
N ASP A 33 -14.72 12.35 -11.51
CA ASP A 33 -15.08 13.72 -11.92
C ASP A 33 -13.90 14.56 -12.41
N TYR A 34 -12.64 14.08 -12.24
CA TYR A 34 -11.43 14.89 -12.45
C TYR A 34 -10.50 14.35 -13.54
N PRO A 35 -9.69 15.25 -14.18
CA PRO A 35 -8.91 14.96 -15.37
C PRO A 35 -7.88 13.83 -15.25
N MET A 36 -7.42 13.49 -14.04
CA MET A 36 -6.45 12.40 -13.87
C MET A 36 -7.01 11.01 -14.22
N THR A 37 -8.32 10.89 -14.41
CA THR A 37 -8.95 9.64 -14.82
C THR A 37 -9.26 9.57 -16.32
N GLU A 38 -9.00 10.64 -17.08
CA GLU A 38 -9.28 10.70 -18.50
C GLU A 38 -8.53 9.61 -19.28
N GLY A 39 -9.25 8.81 -20.05
CA GLY A 39 -8.70 7.69 -20.81
C GLY A 39 -8.27 6.47 -19.96
N SER A 40 -8.36 6.56 -18.62
CA SER A 40 -8.01 5.47 -17.73
C SER A 40 -9.10 4.40 -17.66
N ARG A 41 -8.70 3.13 -17.55
CA ARG A 41 -9.59 2.03 -17.23
C ARG A 41 -9.58 1.82 -15.72
N ILE A 42 -10.71 2.14 -15.06
CA ILE A 42 -10.86 2.08 -13.60
C ILE A 42 -11.66 0.82 -13.24
N ARG A 43 -11.09 -0.02 -12.38
CA ARG A 43 -11.68 -1.26 -11.90
C ARG A 43 -11.58 -1.31 -10.37
N ILE A 44 -12.71 -1.58 -9.74
CA ILE A 44 -12.84 -1.59 -8.28
C ILE A 44 -13.06 -3.03 -7.83
N MET A 45 -12.17 -3.51 -6.97
CA MET A 45 -12.14 -4.88 -6.48
C MET A 45 -13.27 -5.17 -5.46
N PRO A 46 -13.64 -6.46 -5.27
CA PRO A 46 -14.73 -6.86 -4.36
C PRO A 46 -14.56 -6.47 -2.90
N ASP A 47 -13.34 -6.30 -2.43
CA ASP A 47 -12.98 -5.91 -1.06
C ASP A 47 -13.02 -4.39 -0.81
N VAL A 48 -13.61 -3.63 -1.75
CA VAL A 48 -13.70 -2.17 -1.70
C VAL A 48 -14.24 -1.63 -0.39
N HIS A 49 -13.60 -0.59 0.11
CA HIS A 49 -14.04 0.23 1.24
C HIS A 49 -13.40 1.62 1.18
N SER A 50 -13.93 2.56 1.98
CA SER A 50 -13.44 3.95 2.02
C SER A 50 -11.95 4.02 2.38
N GLY A 51 -11.22 4.92 1.71
CA GLY A 51 -9.80 5.14 1.91
C GLY A 51 -9.42 6.63 1.77
N LYS A 52 -8.17 6.96 2.03
CA LYS A 52 -7.66 8.34 1.83
C LYS A 52 -7.35 8.56 0.34
N GLY A 53 -7.92 9.62 -0.25
CA GLY A 53 -7.74 9.98 -1.66
C GLY A 53 -8.67 9.20 -2.60
N CYS A 54 -8.66 7.88 -2.54
CA CYS A 54 -9.63 7.01 -3.21
C CYS A 54 -9.90 5.78 -2.36
N THR A 55 -10.85 4.95 -2.79
CA THR A 55 -11.17 3.68 -2.13
C THR A 55 -10.00 2.70 -2.19
N ILE A 56 -9.89 1.88 -1.13
CA ILE A 56 -9.09 0.65 -1.16
C ILE A 56 -9.80 -0.33 -2.09
N GLY A 57 -9.06 -1.15 -2.83
CA GLY A 57 -9.59 -2.01 -3.89
C GLY A 57 -9.61 -1.33 -5.27
N THR A 58 -8.97 -0.17 -5.43
CA THR A 58 -8.92 0.56 -6.71
C THR A 58 -7.76 0.10 -7.58
N THR A 59 -8.04 -0.22 -8.85
CA THR A 59 -7.05 -0.35 -9.91
C THR A 59 -7.35 0.61 -11.05
N MET A 60 -6.32 1.24 -11.60
CA MET A 60 -6.47 2.23 -12.66
C MET A 60 -5.28 2.20 -13.61
N THR A 61 -5.54 2.19 -14.93
CA THR A 61 -4.47 2.41 -15.89
C THR A 61 -4.04 3.88 -15.85
N ILE A 62 -2.74 4.13 -15.86
CA ILE A 62 -2.16 5.48 -15.92
C ILE A 62 -1.94 5.84 -17.39
N THR A 63 -2.42 6.99 -17.80
CA THR A 63 -2.15 7.56 -19.13
C THR A 63 -0.96 8.51 -19.09
N ASP A 64 -1.20 9.72 -18.62
CA ASP A 64 -0.20 10.80 -18.52
C ASP A 64 -0.22 11.54 -17.16
N LYS A 65 -1.05 11.06 -16.22
CA LYS A 65 -1.27 11.67 -14.90
C LYS A 65 -1.34 10.61 -13.81
N ALA A 66 -0.73 10.87 -12.66
CA ALA A 66 -0.89 10.04 -11.47
C ALA A 66 -1.08 10.90 -10.21
N VAL A 67 -1.94 10.42 -9.31
CA VAL A 67 -2.19 11.03 -8.00
C VAL A 67 -1.48 10.22 -6.94
N PRO A 68 -0.48 10.77 -6.21
CA PRO A 68 0.25 10.03 -5.19
C PRO A 68 -0.65 9.45 -4.08
N ASN A 69 -1.68 10.16 -3.65
CA ASN A 69 -2.65 9.66 -2.67
C ASN A 69 -3.47 8.45 -3.17
N VAL A 70 -3.59 8.27 -4.49
CA VAL A 70 -4.31 7.11 -5.07
C VAL A 70 -3.44 5.84 -5.04
N VAL A 71 -2.12 5.95 -4.89
CA VAL A 71 -1.24 4.79 -4.55
C VAL A 71 -1.31 4.50 -3.05
N GLY A 72 -1.31 5.55 -2.25
CA GLY A 72 -1.28 5.49 -0.79
C GLY A 72 0.10 5.77 -0.21
N VAL A 73 0.15 5.91 1.12
CA VAL A 73 1.38 6.32 1.82
C VAL A 73 2.33 5.14 2.10
N ASP A 74 1.84 3.91 2.11
CA ASP A 74 2.69 2.72 2.29
C ASP A 74 2.97 2.07 0.94
N ILE A 75 3.81 2.76 0.15
CA ILE A 75 4.20 2.32 -1.20
C ILE A 75 4.91 0.97 -1.11
N GLY A 76 4.49 0.01 -1.93
CA GLY A 76 5.07 -1.33 -1.96
C GLY A 76 4.64 -2.23 -0.80
N CYS A 77 3.61 -1.84 -0.01
CA CYS A 77 3.02 -2.73 0.99
C CYS A 77 2.52 -4.00 0.33
N GLY A 78 2.76 -5.14 1.00
CA GLY A 78 2.42 -6.43 0.46
C GLY A 78 2.98 -7.55 1.32
N MET A 79 2.81 -8.78 0.83
CA MET A 79 3.23 -9.99 1.51
C MET A 79 4.42 -10.63 0.82
N TYR A 80 5.26 -11.26 1.62
CA TYR A 80 6.28 -12.21 1.19
C TYR A 80 5.95 -13.56 1.78
N THR A 81 5.69 -14.54 0.92
CA THR A 81 5.24 -15.88 1.27
C THR A 81 6.35 -16.88 0.96
N VAL A 82 6.82 -17.60 1.99
CA VAL A 82 7.91 -18.59 1.88
C VAL A 82 7.36 -19.96 2.21
N ASN A 83 7.46 -20.89 1.26
CA ASN A 83 7.11 -22.29 1.46
C ASN A 83 8.18 -22.98 2.35
N LEU A 84 7.78 -23.45 3.53
CA LEU A 84 8.64 -24.16 4.46
C LEU A 84 8.60 -25.69 4.27
N GLY A 85 7.63 -26.21 3.51
CA GLY A 85 7.34 -27.61 3.38
C GLY A 85 6.58 -28.18 4.60
N LYS A 86 6.55 -29.50 4.70
CA LYS A 86 5.90 -30.24 5.81
C LYS A 86 6.90 -30.38 6.95
N VAL A 87 6.94 -29.35 7.82
CA VAL A 87 7.86 -29.27 8.95
C VAL A 87 7.08 -29.06 10.25
N ASP A 88 7.65 -29.52 11.35
CA ASP A 88 7.14 -29.18 12.68
C ASP A 88 7.60 -27.78 13.06
N ILE A 89 6.70 -26.99 13.62
CA ILE A 89 6.94 -25.60 14.00
C ILE A 89 7.18 -25.50 15.51
N ASP A 90 8.35 -25.02 15.88
CA ASP A 90 8.63 -24.58 17.26
C ASP A 90 8.10 -23.14 17.43
N PHE A 91 6.83 -23.03 17.89
CA PHE A 91 6.17 -21.74 18.03
C PHE A 91 6.89 -20.78 18.98
N VAL A 92 7.58 -21.30 20.01
CA VAL A 92 8.34 -20.44 20.95
C VAL A 92 9.50 -19.79 20.23
N LYS A 93 10.26 -20.53 19.46
CA LYS A 93 11.38 -19.96 18.68
C LYS A 93 10.90 -18.99 17.60
N VAL A 94 9.76 -19.29 16.95
CA VAL A 94 9.18 -18.37 15.95
C VAL A 94 8.75 -17.07 16.62
N ASP A 95 8.10 -17.13 17.77
CA ASP A 95 7.66 -15.96 18.53
C ASP A 95 8.85 -15.11 19.02
N GLU A 96 9.89 -15.77 19.55
CA GLU A 96 11.15 -15.09 19.91
C GLU A 96 11.82 -14.41 18.69
N ALA A 97 11.79 -15.06 17.52
CA ALA A 97 12.35 -14.48 16.29
C ALA A 97 11.51 -13.30 15.79
N ALA A 98 10.17 -13.38 15.89
CA ALA A 98 9.27 -12.28 15.52
C ALA A 98 9.43 -11.07 16.46
N HIS A 99 9.51 -11.31 17.77
CA HIS A 99 9.77 -10.25 18.75
C HIS A 99 11.18 -9.61 18.65
N PHE A 100 12.16 -10.33 18.09
CA PHE A 100 13.48 -9.78 17.82
C PHE A 100 13.46 -8.72 16.71
N ILE A 101 12.53 -8.81 15.77
CA ILE A 101 12.37 -7.84 14.68
C ILE A 101 11.72 -6.56 15.21
N PRO A 102 12.36 -5.37 15.05
CA PRO A 102 11.76 -4.12 15.50
C PRO A 102 10.40 -3.89 14.83
N SER A 103 9.41 -3.50 15.61
CA SER A 103 8.03 -3.27 15.18
C SER A 103 7.54 -1.87 15.59
N GLY A 104 6.36 -1.46 15.10
CA GLY A 104 5.80 -0.15 15.32
C GLY A 104 6.72 0.95 14.76
N MET A 105 7.05 1.92 15.58
CA MET A 105 7.97 3.01 15.24
C MET A 105 9.45 2.65 15.38
N ASN A 106 9.79 1.48 15.94
CA ASN A 106 11.16 1.11 16.20
C ASN A 106 11.90 0.73 14.90
N VAL A 107 13.22 0.96 14.92
CA VAL A 107 14.15 0.56 13.85
C VAL A 107 15.40 -0.07 14.49
N TRP A 108 16.19 -0.76 13.68
CA TRP A 108 17.45 -1.33 14.14
C TRP A 108 18.42 -0.26 14.68
N GLU A 109 19.29 -0.62 15.60
CA GLU A 109 20.38 0.26 16.07
C GLU A 109 21.39 0.55 14.95
N GLY A 110 21.69 -0.44 14.11
CA GLY A 110 22.54 -0.35 12.93
C GLY A 110 21.82 -0.78 11.66
N ARG A 111 22.38 -0.47 10.49
CA ARG A 111 21.87 -0.96 9.21
C ARG A 111 22.03 -2.48 9.13
N GLN A 112 20.98 -3.18 8.74
CA GLN A 112 21.04 -4.62 8.49
C GLN A 112 21.69 -4.93 7.13
N GLU A 113 21.50 -4.02 6.16
CA GLU A 113 22.02 -4.12 4.82
C GLU A 113 22.18 -2.73 4.21
N ARG A 114 23.01 -2.59 3.19
CA ARG A 114 23.11 -1.35 2.41
C ARG A 114 22.03 -1.33 1.35
N PHE A 115 21.18 -0.31 1.40
CA PHE A 115 20.23 0.04 0.34
C PHE A 115 20.50 1.50 -0.06
N ASP A 116 20.72 1.77 -1.34
CA ASP A 116 21.11 3.10 -1.78
C ASP A 116 19.89 4.00 -1.98
N LEU A 117 19.62 4.85 -0.99
CA LEU A 117 18.55 5.83 -1.07
C LEU A 117 18.92 7.08 -1.87
N THR A 118 20.21 7.26 -2.22
CA THR A 118 20.68 8.47 -2.93
C THR A 118 20.24 8.49 -4.40
N GLU A 119 19.74 7.38 -4.92
CA GLU A 119 19.15 7.27 -6.25
C GLU A 119 17.78 7.94 -6.36
N LEU A 120 17.07 8.17 -5.22
CA LEU A 120 15.79 8.86 -5.23
C LEU A 120 15.92 10.29 -5.74
N ALA A 121 15.06 10.68 -6.68
CA ALA A 121 15.00 12.05 -7.19
C ALA A 121 14.70 13.04 -6.06
N CYS A 122 13.85 12.65 -5.10
CA CYS A 122 13.52 13.45 -3.92
C CYS A 122 14.46 13.24 -2.72
N TYR A 123 15.63 12.62 -2.88
CA TYR A 123 16.53 12.26 -1.76
C TYR A 123 16.85 13.44 -0.83
N ARG A 124 17.06 14.64 -1.41
CA ARG A 124 17.47 15.85 -0.65
C ARG A 124 16.35 16.38 0.27
N GLU A 125 15.10 16.07 -0.03
CA GLU A 125 13.92 16.47 0.71
C GLU A 125 13.57 15.48 1.84
N LEU A 126 14.17 14.28 1.82
CA LEU A 126 13.95 13.26 2.85
C LEU A 126 14.55 13.67 4.19
N LYS A 127 13.82 13.36 5.25
CA LYS A 127 14.23 13.61 6.63
C LYS A 127 14.76 12.32 7.26
N ASP A 128 15.82 12.47 8.08
CA ASP A 128 16.42 11.38 8.87
C ASP A 128 16.72 10.13 8.04
N THR A 129 17.47 10.32 6.94
CA THR A 129 17.82 9.22 6.00
C THR A 129 18.54 8.07 6.69
N LYS A 130 19.36 8.33 7.74
CA LYS A 130 19.99 7.27 8.55
C LYS A 130 18.97 6.38 9.25
N ARG A 131 17.85 6.95 9.72
CA ARG A 131 16.75 6.18 10.31
C ARG A 131 16.00 5.39 9.25
N LEU A 132 15.79 5.96 8.05
CA LEU A 132 15.19 5.26 6.91
C LEU A 132 16.01 4.02 6.54
N GLU A 133 17.34 4.14 6.40
CA GLU A 133 18.24 3.00 6.12
C GLU A 133 18.14 1.91 7.20
N ARG A 134 18.00 2.29 8.49
CA ARG A 134 17.85 1.35 9.61
C ARG A 134 16.47 0.73 9.71
N SER A 135 15.49 1.20 8.96
CA SER A 135 14.15 0.62 8.95
C SER A 135 14.00 -0.58 8.00
N LEU A 136 14.99 -0.86 7.16
CA LEU A 136 15.00 -2.07 6.34
C LEU A 136 15.04 -3.33 7.23
N GLY A 137 14.15 -4.27 6.97
CA GLY A 137 14.02 -5.49 7.78
C GLY A 137 13.28 -5.26 9.11
N THR A 138 12.42 -4.23 9.21
CA THR A 138 11.54 -3.99 10.35
C THR A 138 10.08 -4.16 9.98
N LEU A 139 9.25 -4.66 10.91
CA LEU A 139 7.87 -5.05 10.60
C LEU A 139 6.94 -3.82 10.43
N GLY A 140 7.01 -2.85 11.31
CA GLY A 140 6.04 -1.76 11.37
C GLY A 140 4.86 -2.05 12.27
N GLY A 141 3.82 -1.24 12.14
CA GLY A 141 2.59 -1.33 12.94
C GLY A 141 1.34 -1.45 12.08
N GLY A 142 0.20 -1.25 12.70
CA GLY A 142 -1.09 -1.30 12.03
C GLY A 142 -1.49 -2.73 11.63
N ASN A 143 -1.75 -2.94 10.33
CA ASN A 143 -2.13 -4.26 9.79
C ASN A 143 -0.95 -5.18 9.45
N HIS A 144 0.30 -4.77 9.72
CA HIS A 144 1.47 -5.60 9.45
C HIS A 144 1.55 -6.78 10.41
N PHE A 145 2.01 -7.93 9.89
CA PHE A 145 2.08 -9.18 10.65
C PHE A 145 3.18 -10.13 10.15
N ILE A 146 3.54 -11.06 11.02
CA ILE A 146 4.31 -12.27 10.70
C ILE A 146 3.42 -13.45 11.06
N GLU A 147 3.18 -14.35 10.10
CA GLU A 147 2.24 -15.46 10.25
C GLU A 147 2.84 -16.75 9.73
N ILE A 148 2.45 -17.87 10.31
CA ILE A 148 2.67 -19.19 9.70
C ILE A 148 1.30 -19.79 9.44
N ASP A 149 1.06 -20.06 8.15
CA ASP A 149 -0.15 -20.72 7.65
C ASP A 149 0.11 -22.18 7.34
N GLU A 150 -0.89 -23.01 7.51
CA GLU A 150 -0.89 -24.41 7.12
C GLU A 150 -1.90 -24.69 6.02
N ALA A 151 -1.43 -25.22 4.90
CA ALA A 151 -2.25 -25.70 3.79
C ALA A 151 -2.92 -27.03 4.11
N GLY A 152 -3.98 -27.38 3.38
CA GLY A 152 -4.75 -28.62 3.57
C GLY A 152 -3.95 -29.89 3.46
N ASP A 153 -2.82 -29.89 2.76
CA ASP A 153 -1.89 -31.02 2.63
C ASP A 153 -0.83 -31.09 3.75
N GLY A 154 -0.84 -30.13 4.71
CA GLY A 154 0.11 -30.02 5.81
C GLY A 154 1.37 -29.22 5.49
N THR A 155 1.48 -28.63 4.30
CA THR A 155 2.59 -27.72 3.95
C THR A 155 2.45 -26.41 4.74
N LYS A 156 3.56 -25.91 5.33
CA LYS A 156 3.61 -24.65 6.08
C LYS A 156 4.16 -23.53 5.21
N TYR A 157 3.66 -22.33 5.44
CA TYR A 157 4.09 -21.11 4.77
C TYR A 157 4.37 -20.02 5.80
N LEU A 158 5.56 -19.42 5.72
CA LEU A 158 5.85 -18.18 6.46
C LEU A 158 5.36 -17.01 5.62
N VAL A 159 4.48 -16.19 6.18
CA VAL A 159 3.92 -15.00 5.53
C VAL A 159 4.34 -13.76 6.31
N ILE A 160 4.94 -12.79 5.61
CA ILE A 160 5.36 -11.51 6.18
C ILE A 160 4.65 -10.38 5.43
N HIS A 161 3.78 -9.65 6.14
CA HIS A 161 3.09 -8.47 5.65
C HIS A 161 3.76 -7.20 6.16
N SER A 162 4.37 -6.42 5.26
CA SER A 162 5.01 -5.15 5.56
C SER A 162 5.21 -4.31 4.30
N GLY A 163 5.51 -3.02 4.46
CA GLY A 163 5.70 -2.06 3.37
C GLY A 163 7.04 -1.32 3.43
N SER A 164 7.09 -0.16 2.78
CA SER A 164 8.29 0.69 2.67
C SER A 164 8.55 1.55 3.90
N ARG A 165 7.80 1.35 4.97
CA ARG A 165 7.96 2.06 6.24
C ARG A 165 7.83 3.58 6.06
N ASN A 166 8.57 4.36 6.85
CA ASN A 166 8.54 5.81 6.75
C ASN A 166 9.13 6.36 5.43
N LEU A 167 9.89 5.55 4.68
CA LEU A 167 10.41 5.95 3.37
C LEU A 167 9.27 6.25 2.39
N GLY A 168 8.41 5.26 2.13
CA GLY A 168 7.29 5.44 1.21
C GLY A 168 6.32 6.52 1.67
N LYS A 169 6.11 6.64 2.99
CA LYS A 169 5.30 7.73 3.54
C LYS A 169 5.87 9.11 3.19
N GLN A 170 7.17 9.34 3.39
CA GLN A 170 7.79 10.62 3.06
C GLN A 170 7.72 10.89 1.55
N VAL A 171 8.03 9.90 0.72
CA VAL A 171 7.95 10.03 -0.75
C VAL A 171 6.52 10.37 -1.18
N ALA A 172 5.51 9.64 -0.72
CA ALA A 172 4.11 9.92 -1.06
C ALA A 172 3.66 11.33 -0.63
N GLU A 173 4.02 11.76 0.59
CA GLU A 173 3.68 13.09 1.11
C GLU A 173 4.39 14.22 0.35
N LEU A 174 5.66 14.05 -0.02
CA LEU A 174 6.43 15.02 -0.80
C LEU A 174 5.83 15.21 -2.20
N TYR A 175 5.54 14.12 -2.90
CA TYR A 175 4.98 14.18 -4.24
C TYR A 175 3.52 14.65 -4.26
N GLN A 176 2.70 14.30 -3.25
CA GLN A 176 1.36 14.87 -3.14
C GLN A 176 1.40 16.39 -2.87
N LYS A 177 2.31 16.84 -2.03
CA LYS A 177 2.53 18.28 -1.80
C LYS A 177 3.00 18.98 -3.07
N LEU A 178 3.87 18.35 -3.84
CA LEU A 178 4.30 18.87 -5.14
C LEU A 178 3.12 18.99 -6.10
N ALA A 179 2.28 17.96 -6.21
CA ALA A 179 1.08 17.97 -7.04
C ALA A 179 0.12 19.12 -6.67
N ILE A 180 -0.11 19.35 -5.38
CA ILE A 180 -0.92 20.47 -4.88
C ILE A 180 -0.29 21.83 -5.30
N ASN A 181 1.02 21.97 -5.13
CA ASN A 181 1.71 23.22 -5.49
C ASN A 181 1.67 23.46 -7.01
N LEU A 182 1.81 22.41 -7.82
CA LEU A 182 1.71 22.51 -9.28
C LEU A 182 0.31 22.97 -9.71
N ASP A 183 -0.74 22.42 -9.10
CA ASP A 183 -2.12 22.84 -9.35
C ASP A 183 -2.39 24.30 -8.93
N ARG A 184 -1.71 24.77 -7.88
CA ARG A 184 -1.71 26.17 -7.46
C ARG A 184 -0.89 27.12 -8.36
N GLY A 185 -0.24 26.62 -9.42
CA GLY A 185 0.56 27.39 -10.36
C GLY A 185 2.06 27.41 -10.05
N TYR A 186 2.60 26.41 -9.32
CA TYR A 186 4.04 26.34 -9.03
C TYR A 186 4.89 26.17 -10.30
N GLY A 187 4.35 25.50 -11.34
CA GLY A 187 5.01 25.44 -12.65
C GLY A 187 5.22 26.83 -13.24
N ASP A 188 4.18 27.66 -13.29
CA ASP A 188 4.26 29.06 -13.72
C ASP A 188 5.17 29.89 -12.81
N TYR A 189 5.23 29.53 -11.51
CA TYR A 189 6.14 30.20 -10.56
C TYR A 189 7.59 30.05 -10.98
N LEU A 190 8.04 28.87 -11.38
CA LEU A 190 9.42 28.64 -11.80
C LEU A 190 9.76 29.44 -13.05
N GLU A 191 8.86 29.45 -14.05
CA GLU A 191 9.02 30.24 -15.26
C GLU A 191 9.08 31.74 -14.97
N LYS A 192 8.13 32.25 -14.21
CA LYS A 192 8.05 33.64 -13.78
C LYS A 192 9.24 34.05 -12.91
N ARG A 193 9.72 33.15 -12.05
CA ARG A 193 10.93 33.35 -11.25
C ARG A 193 12.14 33.59 -12.13
N ASP A 194 12.35 32.72 -13.12
CA ASP A 194 13.50 32.81 -14.00
C ASP A 194 13.41 34.04 -14.91
N GLU A 195 12.20 34.42 -15.32
CA GLU A 195 11.94 35.65 -16.05
C GLU A 195 12.25 36.89 -15.20
N ILE A 196 11.76 36.96 -13.96
CA ILE A 196 12.06 38.04 -13.01
C ILE A 196 13.58 38.17 -12.82
N ILE A 197 14.28 37.05 -12.55
CA ILE A 197 15.73 37.06 -12.34
C ILE A 197 16.47 37.61 -13.57
N ARG A 198 16.08 37.17 -14.77
CA ARG A 198 16.67 37.62 -16.01
C ARG A 198 16.42 39.11 -16.24
N THR A 199 15.14 39.52 -16.20
CA THR A 199 14.71 40.90 -16.50
C THR A 199 15.31 41.91 -15.52
N TYR A 200 15.29 41.63 -14.23
CA TYR A 200 15.87 42.50 -13.22
C TYR A 200 17.39 42.59 -13.28
N LYS A 201 18.07 41.50 -13.68
CA LYS A 201 19.52 41.54 -13.97
C LYS A 201 19.86 42.41 -15.18
N GLU A 202 19.09 42.29 -16.27
CA GLU A 202 19.26 43.09 -17.50
C GLU A 202 19.01 44.59 -17.23
N GLN A 203 18.04 44.88 -16.36
CA GLN A 203 17.73 46.27 -15.96
C GLN A 203 18.66 46.84 -14.88
N GLY A 204 19.62 46.06 -14.38
CA GLY A 204 20.53 46.50 -13.30
C GLY A 204 19.87 46.52 -11.88
N ARG A 205 18.65 46.04 -11.73
CA ARG A 205 17.83 46.07 -10.51
C ARG A 205 18.01 44.83 -9.60
N ARG A 206 19.24 44.35 -9.47
CA ARG A 206 19.55 43.10 -8.74
C ARG A 206 19.13 43.09 -7.28
N SER A 207 19.13 44.25 -6.61
CA SER A 207 18.69 44.37 -5.21
C SER A 207 17.20 44.12 -4.98
N GLU A 208 16.38 44.26 -6.01
CA GLU A 208 14.92 44.12 -5.93
C GLU A 208 14.45 42.68 -6.25
N ILE A 209 15.35 41.82 -6.74
CA ILE A 209 15.01 40.44 -7.13
C ILE A 209 14.39 39.66 -5.94
N GLN A 210 14.97 39.78 -4.76
CA GLN A 210 14.48 39.02 -3.59
C GLN A 210 13.06 39.40 -3.18
N ASP A 211 12.73 40.67 -3.23
CA ASP A 211 11.39 41.16 -2.89
C ASP A 211 10.37 40.74 -3.95
N ALA A 212 10.74 40.83 -5.23
CA ALA A 212 9.88 40.38 -6.33
C ALA A 212 9.60 38.86 -6.27
N LEU A 213 10.63 38.06 -5.97
CA LEU A 213 10.46 36.62 -5.77
C LEU A 213 9.62 36.27 -4.55
N LYS A 214 9.76 37.04 -3.47
CA LYS A 214 8.94 36.87 -2.28
C LYS A 214 7.46 37.14 -2.55
N GLN A 215 7.14 38.20 -3.29
CA GLN A 215 5.78 38.51 -3.73
C GLN A 215 5.20 37.41 -4.61
N LEU A 216 5.97 36.92 -5.60
CA LEU A 216 5.56 35.83 -6.47
C LEU A 216 5.26 34.55 -5.66
N HIS A 217 6.13 34.21 -4.70
CA HIS A 217 5.94 33.05 -3.83
C HIS A 217 4.63 33.14 -3.02
N TRP A 218 4.31 34.31 -2.46
CA TRP A 218 3.06 34.54 -1.74
C TRP A 218 1.84 34.37 -2.63
N GLN A 219 1.88 34.86 -3.88
CA GLN A 219 0.78 34.71 -4.83
C GLN A 219 0.45 33.23 -5.11
N VAL A 220 1.46 32.38 -5.26
CA VAL A 220 1.26 30.94 -5.46
C VAL A 220 0.75 30.27 -4.21
N TYR A 221 1.29 30.63 -3.04
CA TYR A 221 0.91 30.01 -1.76
C TYR A 221 -0.55 30.32 -1.37
N GLU A 222 -1.05 31.49 -1.70
CA GLU A 222 -2.43 31.93 -1.42
C GLU A 222 -3.44 31.47 -2.48
N SER A 223 -2.98 30.90 -3.60
CA SER A 223 -3.86 30.39 -4.64
C SER A 223 -4.62 29.16 -4.19
N GLU A 224 -5.93 29.12 -4.47
CA GLU A 224 -6.73 27.93 -4.29
C GLU A 224 -6.38 26.87 -5.35
N THR A 225 -6.57 25.60 -5.04
CA THR A 225 -6.45 24.51 -6.01
C THR A 225 -7.68 24.47 -6.93
N SER A 226 -7.48 24.11 -8.20
CA SER A 226 -8.57 23.94 -9.18
C SER A 226 -9.41 22.68 -8.93
N MET A 227 -8.86 21.75 -8.11
CA MET A 227 -9.48 20.50 -7.71
C MET A 227 -9.19 20.19 -6.24
N PRO A 228 -9.83 19.17 -5.64
CA PRO A 228 -9.52 18.76 -4.27
C PRO A 228 -8.04 18.40 -4.10
N GLU A 229 -7.39 18.88 -3.03
CA GLU A 229 -5.97 18.69 -2.77
C GLU A 229 -5.53 17.22 -2.73
N ASP A 230 -6.42 16.34 -2.27
CA ASP A 230 -6.18 14.89 -2.22
C ASP A 230 -6.24 14.21 -3.60
N LEU A 231 -6.71 14.91 -4.64
CA LEU A 231 -6.79 14.46 -6.03
C LEU A 231 -5.89 15.23 -6.99
N CYS A 232 -5.10 16.20 -6.50
CA CYS A 232 -4.08 16.85 -7.31
C CYS A 232 -3.08 15.82 -7.83
N TYR A 233 -2.68 15.94 -9.10
CA TYR A 233 -1.90 14.95 -9.83
C TYR A 233 -0.57 15.49 -10.32
N LEU A 234 0.32 14.56 -10.66
CA LEU A 234 1.59 14.80 -11.35
C LEU A 234 1.48 14.43 -12.82
N SER A 235 2.19 15.15 -13.68
CA SER A 235 2.31 14.90 -15.12
C SER A 235 3.70 15.25 -15.63
N GLY A 236 4.02 14.84 -16.87
CA GLY A 236 5.32 15.12 -17.50
C GLY A 236 6.49 14.68 -16.64
N LYS A 237 7.53 15.50 -16.54
CA LYS A 237 8.75 15.19 -15.79
C LYS A 237 8.49 14.87 -14.31
N TYR A 238 7.55 15.53 -13.67
CA TYR A 238 7.23 15.26 -12.26
C TYR A 238 6.58 13.90 -12.06
N LEU A 239 5.83 13.41 -13.06
CA LEU A 239 5.34 12.05 -13.07
C LEU A 239 6.49 11.05 -13.26
N GLU A 240 7.41 11.31 -14.17
CA GLU A 240 8.60 10.45 -14.39
C GLU A 240 9.44 10.32 -13.12
N ASP A 241 9.75 11.44 -12.46
CA ASP A 241 10.49 11.45 -11.20
C ASP A 241 9.74 10.68 -10.09
N TYR A 242 8.40 10.81 -10.02
CA TYR A 242 7.57 10.08 -9.06
C TYR A 242 7.56 8.57 -9.33
N LEU A 243 7.39 8.14 -10.57
CA LEU A 243 7.41 6.72 -10.95
C LEU A 243 8.76 6.08 -10.60
N HIS A 244 9.85 6.76 -10.88
CA HIS A 244 11.19 6.32 -10.49
C HIS A 244 11.33 6.13 -8.97
N ASP A 245 10.88 7.09 -8.18
CA ASP A 245 10.97 7.03 -6.72
C ASP A 245 10.01 5.98 -6.12
N VAL A 246 8.86 5.75 -6.75
CA VAL A 246 7.94 4.67 -6.41
C VAL A 246 8.60 3.31 -6.59
N GLU A 247 9.30 3.07 -7.71
CA GLU A 247 10.04 1.81 -7.95
C GLU A 247 11.09 1.55 -6.87
N ILE A 248 11.85 2.57 -6.47
CA ILE A 248 12.84 2.45 -5.39
C ILE A 248 12.16 2.11 -4.06
N CYS A 249 11.02 2.74 -3.73
CA CYS A 249 10.24 2.42 -2.53
C CYS A 249 9.71 0.98 -2.56
N GLN A 250 9.25 0.51 -3.71
CA GLN A 250 8.77 -0.87 -3.93
C GLN A 250 9.92 -1.87 -3.74
N ALA A 251 11.09 -1.59 -4.30
CA ALA A 251 12.29 -2.40 -4.14
C ALA A 251 12.74 -2.45 -2.66
N PHE A 252 12.71 -1.31 -1.96
CA PHE A 252 12.99 -1.23 -0.54
C PHE A 252 12.03 -2.10 0.29
N ALA A 253 10.73 -1.98 0.05
CA ALA A 253 9.70 -2.77 0.74
C ALA A 253 9.87 -4.27 0.49
N ARG A 254 10.14 -4.66 -0.77
CA ARG A 254 10.43 -6.03 -1.15
C ARG A 254 11.63 -6.57 -0.37
N ARG A 255 12.77 -5.86 -0.41
CA ARG A 255 13.99 -6.28 0.29
C ARG A 255 13.80 -6.33 1.80
N SER A 256 13.01 -5.40 2.36
CA SER A 256 12.68 -5.38 3.78
C SER A 256 11.94 -6.65 4.24
N ARG A 257 10.96 -7.12 3.46
CA ARG A 257 10.24 -8.38 3.76
C ARG A 257 11.16 -9.60 3.64
N GLU A 258 11.98 -9.66 2.60
CA GLU A 258 12.98 -10.73 2.42
C GLU A 258 13.94 -10.77 3.59
N LYS A 259 14.42 -9.61 4.06
CA LYS A 259 15.36 -9.53 5.20
C LYS A 259 14.73 -10.02 6.51
N MET A 260 13.46 -9.73 6.75
CA MET A 260 12.75 -10.27 7.90
C MET A 260 12.62 -11.79 7.82
N ALA A 261 12.33 -12.35 6.64
CA ALA A 261 12.26 -13.80 6.45
C ALA A 261 13.62 -14.45 6.69
N GLU A 262 14.72 -13.89 6.16
CA GLU A 262 16.08 -14.37 6.42
C GLU A 262 16.36 -14.46 7.93
N ILE A 263 16.06 -13.40 8.67
CA ILE A 263 16.25 -13.34 10.14
C ILE A 263 15.44 -14.44 10.85
N ILE A 264 14.16 -14.63 10.47
CA ILE A 264 13.31 -15.65 11.09
C ILE A 264 13.83 -17.03 10.78
N LEU A 265 14.13 -17.34 9.52
CA LEU A 265 14.62 -18.65 9.09
C LEU A 265 15.96 -19.00 9.77
N GLU A 266 16.90 -18.05 9.84
CA GLU A 266 18.19 -18.22 10.53
C GLU A 266 18.00 -18.52 12.02
N ARG A 267 17.17 -17.73 12.73
CA ARG A 267 16.97 -17.88 14.17
C ARG A 267 16.21 -19.13 14.57
N THR A 268 15.33 -19.60 13.70
CA THR A 268 14.52 -20.80 13.96
C THR A 268 15.18 -22.08 13.45
N GLY A 269 16.15 -21.96 12.53
CA GLY A 269 16.75 -23.09 11.83
C GLY A 269 15.86 -23.69 10.74
N MET A 270 14.76 -23.02 10.38
CA MET A 270 13.89 -23.44 9.28
C MET A 270 14.52 -23.13 7.93
N ALA A 271 14.16 -23.90 6.91
CA ALA A 271 14.61 -23.69 5.53
C ALA A 271 13.44 -23.35 4.62
N GLY A 272 13.55 -22.23 3.90
CA GLY A 272 12.64 -21.87 2.81
C GLY A 272 12.96 -22.65 1.54
N ARG A 273 11.92 -23.06 0.80
CA ARG A 273 12.06 -23.81 -0.49
C ARG A 273 11.80 -22.91 -1.68
N GLU A 274 10.63 -22.31 -1.73
CA GLU A 274 10.15 -21.44 -2.79
C GLU A 274 9.47 -20.22 -2.13
N ALA A 275 9.59 -19.06 -2.74
CA ALA A 275 8.97 -17.86 -2.21
C ALA A 275 8.45 -16.95 -3.31
N PHE A 276 7.41 -16.16 -3.01
CA PHE A 276 6.83 -15.16 -3.90
C PHE A 276 6.32 -13.94 -3.14
N HIS A 277 6.17 -12.84 -3.87
CA HIS A 277 5.62 -11.59 -3.35
C HIS A 277 4.20 -11.37 -3.88
N THR A 278 3.35 -10.77 -3.04
CA THR A 278 2.03 -10.28 -3.42
C THR A 278 1.92 -8.84 -2.93
N ILE A 279 2.01 -7.87 -3.83
CA ILE A 279 2.07 -6.43 -3.51
C ILE A 279 0.72 -5.80 -3.80
N HIS A 280 0.25 -4.85 -2.97
CA HIS A 280 -1.10 -4.31 -3.08
C HIS A 280 -1.24 -2.77 -3.00
N ASN A 281 -0.15 -2.02 -2.81
CA ASN A 281 -0.12 -0.55 -2.91
C ASN A 281 1.09 -0.15 -3.77
N TYR A 282 0.90 -0.08 -5.09
CA TYR A 282 2.01 0.14 -5.98
C TYR A 282 1.57 0.62 -7.37
N ILE A 283 2.55 1.00 -8.17
CA ILE A 283 2.40 1.21 -9.61
C ILE A 283 3.24 0.15 -10.32
N ASP A 284 2.61 -0.60 -11.21
CA ASP A 284 3.31 -1.38 -12.20
C ASP A 284 3.72 -0.42 -13.32
N THR A 285 5.01 -0.11 -13.38
CA THR A 285 5.56 0.88 -14.30
C THR A 285 5.76 0.34 -15.71
N ASP A 286 5.80 -0.98 -15.88
CA ASP A 286 5.85 -1.62 -17.19
C ASP A 286 4.48 -1.59 -17.88
N GLU A 287 3.42 -1.89 -17.13
CA GLU A 287 2.04 -1.92 -17.63
C GLU A 287 1.28 -0.61 -17.41
N MET A 288 1.87 0.31 -16.65
CA MET A 288 1.25 1.56 -16.23
C MET A 288 -0.09 1.34 -15.53
N ILE A 289 -0.12 0.40 -14.58
CA ILE A 289 -1.29 0.09 -13.76
C ILE A 289 -1.02 0.44 -12.31
N LEU A 290 -1.84 1.35 -11.78
CA LEU A 290 -1.86 1.70 -10.36
C LEU A 290 -2.78 0.72 -9.63
N ARG A 291 -2.33 0.21 -8.48
CA ARG A 291 -3.11 -0.65 -7.57
C ARG A 291 -3.04 -0.11 -6.15
N LYS A 292 -4.22 0.12 -5.55
CA LYS A 292 -4.37 0.51 -4.15
C LYS A 292 -5.29 -0.47 -3.44
N GLY A 293 -4.74 -1.29 -2.54
CA GLY A 293 -5.48 -2.39 -1.94
C GLY A 293 -5.98 -3.38 -2.99
N ALA A 294 -5.17 -3.64 -4.01
CA ALA A 294 -5.39 -4.61 -5.05
C ALA A 294 -4.05 -5.21 -5.46
N ILE A 295 -4.04 -6.47 -5.84
CA ILE A 295 -2.86 -7.22 -6.24
C ILE A 295 -2.83 -7.49 -7.74
N ALA A 296 -1.65 -7.71 -8.33
CA ALA A 296 -1.54 -8.32 -9.64
C ALA A 296 -2.05 -9.76 -9.59
N ALA A 297 -2.63 -10.23 -10.70
CA ALA A 297 -3.11 -11.59 -10.88
C ALA A 297 -2.94 -12.01 -12.37
N HIS A 298 -1.70 -11.91 -12.87
CA HIS A 298 -1.37 -12.33 -14.23
C HIS A 298 -1.52 -13.84 -14.39
N SER A 299 -1.68 -14.29 -15.62
CA SER A 299 -1.83 -15.70 -15.90
C SER A 299 -0.65 -16.52 -15.37
N GLY A 300 -0.91 -17.46 -14.47
CA GLY A 300 0.10 -18.32 -13.85
C GLY A 300 0.83 -17.70 -12.65
N GLU A 301 0.56 -16.44 -12.29
CA GLU A 301 1.18 -15.77 -11.14
C GLU A 301 0.60 -16.29 -9.82
N LYS A 302 1.47 -16.77 -8.91
CA LYS A 302 1.07 -17.16 -7.55
C LYS A 302 0.76 -15.93 -6.72
N VAL A 303 -0.39 -15.96 -6.04
CA VAL A 303 -0.86 -14.85 -5.20
C VAL A 303 -1.37 -15.37 -3.86
N LEU A 304 -1.27 -14.52 -2.84
CA LEU A 304 -1.82 -14.74 -1.52
C LEU A 304 -2.83 -13.64 -1.19
N ILE A 305 -4.05 -14.02 -0.81
CA ILE A 305 -5.13 -13.11 -0.43
C ILE A 305 -5.48 -13.41 1.03
N PRO A 306 -4.99 -12.62 2.01
CA PRO A 306 -5.30 -12.81 3.42
C PRO A 306 -6.76 -12.43 3.71
N ILE A 307 -7.43 -13.22 4.51
CA ILE A 307 -8.80 -13.00 4.93
C ILE A 307 -8.81 -12.32 6.31
N ASN A 308 -8.42 -13.05 7.34
CA ASN A 308 -8.24 -12.57 8.70
C ASN A 308 -7.48 -13.61 9.54
N MET A 309 -7.12 -13.26 10.78
CA MET A 309 -6.33 -14.12 11.68
C MET A 309 -7.01 -15.44 12.07
N ARG A 310 -8.31 -15.67 11.80
CA ARG A 310 -9.02 -16.91 12.05
C ARG A 310 -9.20 -17.74 10.79
N ASP A 311 -9.64 -17.07 9.71
CA ASP A 311 -10.05 -17.75 8.47
C ASP A 311 -8.85 -18.00 7.55
N GLY A 312 -7.72 -17.29 7.81
CA GLY A 312 -6.43 -17.49 7.15
C GLY A 312 -6.29 -16.78 5.82
N SER A 313 -5.67 -17.44 4.86
CA SER A 313 -5.30 -16.84 3.58
C SER A 313 -5.66 -17.76 2.41
N VAL A 314 -6.11 -17.18 1.30
CA VAL A 314 -6.34 -17.90 0.05
C VAL A 314 -5.05 -17.92 -0.77
N LEU A 315 -4.50 -19.11 -1.01
CA LEU A 315 -3.44 -19.34 -1.97
C LEU A 315 -4.07 -19.59 -3.35
N ALA A 316 -3.69 -18.81 -4.35
CA ALA A 316 -4.29 -18.87 -5.66
C ALA A 316 -3.29 -18.63 -6.80
N VAL A 317 -3.74 -18.82 -8.03
CA VAL A 317 -3.03 -18.46 -9.26
C VAL A 317 -3.85 -17.49 -10.07
N GLY A 318 -3.26 -16.42 -10.53
CA GLY A 318 -3.88 -15.42 -11.38
C GLY A 318 -4.30 -15.99 -12.73
N LYS A 319 -5.45 -15.52 -13.24
CA LYS A 319 -5.99 -15.85 -14.55
C LYS A 319 -5.58 -14.89 -15.66
N GLY A 320 -5.02 -13.74 -15.29
CA GLY A 320 -4.68 -12.68 -16.25
C GLY A 320 -5.89 -12.04 -16.89
N ASN A 321 -6.98 -11.83 -16.14
CA ASN A 321 -8.22 -11.28 -16.66
C ASN A 321 -8.08 -9.78 -16.99
N PRO A 322 -8.10 -9.38 -18.28
CA PRO A 322 -7.93 -7.99 -18.68
C PRO A 322 -9.09 -7.09 -18.23
N GLU A 323 -10.31 -7.64 -18.07
CA GLU A 323 -11.44 -6.86 -17.56
C GLU A 323 -11.25 -6.42 -16.11
N TRP A 324 -10.39 -7.09 -15.37
CA TRP A 324 -10.01 -6.77 -13.99
C TRP A 324 -8.69 -6.00 -13.89
N ASN A 325 -8.17 -5.42 -14.97
CA ASN A 325 -6.82 -4.85 -15.04
C ASN A 325 -5.75 -5.85 -14.57
N TYR A 326 -5.89 -7.14 -14.93
CA TYR A 326 -4.99 -8.21 -14.49
C TYR A 326 -4.80 -8.24 -12.98
N SER A 327 -5.86 -7.97 -12.21
CA SER A 327 -5.80 -7.74 -10.78
C SER A 327 -6.80 -8.60 -10.01
N ALA A 328 -6.57 -8.71 -8.70
CA ALA A 328 -7.46 -9.37 -7.75
C ALA A 328 -7.53 -8.52 -6.45
N PRO A 329 -8.51 -8.77 -5.56
CA PRO A 329 -8.55 -8.11 -4.26
C PRO A 329 -7.33 -8.47 -3.42
N HIS A 330 -6.88 -7.56 -2.56
CA HIS A 330 -5.72 -7.79 -1.71
C HIS A 330 -6.06 -8.50 -0.39
N GLY A 331 -7.34 -8.66 -0.06
CA GLY A 331 -7.81 -9.27 1.18
C GLY A 331 -9.32 -9.38 1.22
N ALA A 332 -9.88 -9.61 2.41
CA ALA A 332 -11.32 -9.73 2.59
C ALA A 332 -12.06 -8.37 2.53
N GLY A 333 -11.37 -7.28 2.84
CA GLY A 333 -11.99 -5.99 3.12
C GLY A 333 -12.61 -5.93 4.51
N ARG A 334 -12.79 -4.71 5.00
CA ARG A 334 -13.31 -4.48 6.35
C ARG A 334 -14.83 -4.27 6.34
N LEU A 335 -15.50 -4.78 7.36
CA LEU A 335 -16.92 -4.49 7.66
C LEU A 335 -17.08 -3.18 8.41
N MET A 336 -16.03 -2.71 9.10
CA MET A 336 -16.07 -1.50 9.90
C MET A 336 -14.69 -0.85 10.00
N SER A 337 -14.68 0.47 10.19
CA SER A 337 -13.45 1.22 10.41
C SER A 337 -12.75 0.78 11.71
N ARG A 338 -11.42 1.04 11.80
CA ARG A 338 -10.63 0.71 13.01
C ARG A 338 -11.22 1.32 14.27
N THR A 339 -11.67 2.57 14.21
CA THR A 339 -12.30 3.25 15.35
C THR A 339 -13.61 2.58 15.77
N LYS A 340 -14.45 2.20 14.79
CA LYS A 340 -15.70 1.47 15.09
C LYS A 340 -15.42 0.08 15.65
N ALA A 341 -14.40 -0.62 15.15
CA ALA A 341 -14.02 -1.94 15.66
C ALA A 341 -13.57 -1.85 17.12
N LYS A 342 -12.68 -0.92 17.48
CA LYS A 342 -12.27 -0.69 18.89
C LYS A 342 -13.43 -0.32 19.82
N ALA A 343 -14.44 0.38 19.29
CA ALA A 343 -15.60 0.79 20.10
C ALA A 343 -16.66 -0.32 20.28
N ASN A 344 -16.79 -1.25 19.34
CA ASN A 344 -17.91 -2.20 19.29
C ASN A 344 -17.51 -3.65 19.57
N LEU A 345 -16.21 -4.02 19.40
CA LEU A 345 -15.76 -5.38 19.61
C LEU A 345 -15.33 -5.62 21.05
N SER A 346 -15.50 -6.85 21.53
CA SER A 346 -15.17 -7.28 22.87
C SER A 346 -13.87 -8.06 22.90
N MET A 347 -13.00 -7.78 23.89
CA MET A 347 -11.77 -8.55 24.11
C MET A 347 -12.05 -10.02 24.44
N ASP A 348 -13.17 -10.33 25.11
CA ASP A 348 -13.51 -11.72 25.43
C ASP A 348 -13.91 -12.49 24.18
N GLU A 349 -14.70 -11.88 23.30
CA GLU A 349 -15.07 -12.44 22.01
C GLU A 349 -13.83 -12.61 21.11
N TYR A 350 -12.92 -11.62 21.11
CA TYR A 350 -11.66 -11.72 20.39
C TYR A 350 -10.80 -12.89 20.85
N ARG A 351 -10.61 -13.05 22.17
CA ARG A 351 -9.88 -14.21 22.73
C ARG A 351 -10.53 -15.55 22.40
N GLU A 352 -11.86 -15.62 22.46
CA GLU A 352 -12.62 -16.84 22.14
C GLU A 352 -12.44 -17.22 20.65
N THR A 353 -12.54 -16.23 19.77
CA THR A 353 -12.41 -16.41 18.32
C THR A 353 -11.01 -16.90 17.92
N MET A 354 -9.99 -16.54 18.71
CA MET A 354 -8.58 -16.88 18.44
C MET A 354 -8.12 -18.17 19.12
N LYS A 355 -9.00 -18.92 19.76
CA LYS A 355 -8.65 -20.21 20.35
C LYS A 355 -8.14 -21.19 19.31
N GLY A 356 -7.01 -21.82 19.61
CA GLY A 356 -6.34 -22.79 18.73
C GLY A 356 -5.23 -22.20 17.86
N LEU A 357 -5.09 -20.87 17.80
CA LEU A 357 -3.97 -20.18 17.17
C LEU A 357 -2.92 -19.84 18.24
N TYR A 358 -1.65 -20.09 17.96
CA TYR A 358 -0.57 -19.61 18.81
C TYR A 358 -0.28 -18.14 18.48
N THR A 359 -0.54 -17.24 19.44
CA THR A 359 -0.27 -15.81 19.28
C THR A 359 -0.06 -15.13 20.64
N THR A 360 0.87 -14.20 20.69
CA THR A 360 1.13 -13.30 21.83
C THR A 360 0.58 -11.88 21.60
N SER A 361 -0.15 -11.67 20.50
CA SER A 361 -0.57 -10.33 20.04
C SER A 361 -2.04 -10.00 20.36
N ILE A 362 -2.76 -10.81 21.16
CA ILE A 362 -4.16 -10.51 21.52
C ILE A 362 -4.21 -9.54 22.70
N ASN A 363 -4.43 -8.26 22.39
CA ASN A 363 -4.55 -7.18 23.38
C ASN A 363 -5.44 -6.04 22.85
N GLU A 364 -5.70 -5.03 23.68
CA GLU A 364 -6.57 -3.90 23.33
C GLU A 364 -6.06 -3.09 22.11
N ASN A 365 -4.74 -3.03 21.91
CA ASN A 365 -4.18 -2.30 20.78
C ASN A 365 -4.43 -2.99 19.45
N THR A 366 -4.60 -4.32 19.44
CA THR A 366 -4.86 -5.13 18.25
C THR A 366 -6.35 -5.49 18.06
N LEU A 367 -7.25 -5.00 18.93
CA LEU A 367 -8.69 -5.31 18.88
C LEU A 367 -9.34 -4.88 17.56
N ASP A 368 -8.88 -3.81 16.95
CA ASP A 368 -9.36 -3.35 15.64
C ASP A 368 -9.02 -4.30 14.49
N GLU A 369 -8.10 -5.23 14.69
CA GLU A 369 -7.69 -6.24 13.72
C GLU A 369 -8.35 -7.61 13.99
N ALA A 370 -9.27 -7.69 14.97
CA ALA A 370 -10.00 -8.93 15.29
C ALA A 370 -10.77 -9.45 14.06
N PRO A 371 -10.91 -10.78 13.88
CA PRO A 371 -11.57 -11.38 12.71
C PRO A 371 -12.96 -10.82 12.41
N MET A 372 -13.72 -10.45 13.44
CA MET A 372 -15.07 -9.88 13.32
C MET A 372 -15.11 -8.51 12.62
N ALA A 373 -13.97 -7.83 12.46
CA ALA A 373 -13.87 -6.56 11.75
C ALA A 373 -13.85 -6.72 10.21
N TYR A 374 -13.76 -7.96 9.70
CA TYR A 374 -13.55 -8.30 8.28
C TYR A 374 -14.73 -9.05 7.69
N LYS A 375 -14.89 -8.98 6.35
CA LYS A 375 -15.81 -9.81 5.58
C LYS A 375 -15.42 -11.27 5.71
N SER A 376 -16.40 -12.17 5.56
CA SER A 376 -16.14 -13.61 5.64
C SER A 376 -15.41 -14.14 4.39
N LEU A 377 -14.79 -15.32 4.52
CA LEU A 377 -14.17 -16.01 3.40
C LEU A 377 -15.19 -16.28 2.27
N GLU A 378 -16.42 -16.69 2.62
CA GLU A 378 -17.49 -17.02 1.68
C GLU A 378 -17.87 -15.81 0.82
N ASP A 379 -17.88 -14.61 1.40
CA ASP A 379 -18.22 -13.36 0.68
C ASP A 379 -17.21 -13.04 -0.42
N ILE A 380 -15.96 -13.46 -0.27
CA ILE A 380 -14.86 -13.15 -1.16
C ILE A 380 -14.61 -14.26 -2.18
N ILE A 381 -14.65 -15.53 -1.75
CA ILE A 381 -14.15 -16.65 -2.57
C ILE A 381 -14.94 -16.85 -3.88
N ASP A 382 -16.25 -16.59 -3.84
CA ASP A 382 -17.09 -16.73 -5.02
C ASP A 382 -16.82 -15.64 -6.07
N VAL A 383 -16.45 -14.44 -5.60
CA VAL A 383 -16.27 -13.29 -6.48
C VAL A 383 -14.90 -13.30 -7.15
N ILE A 384 -13.86 -13.75 -6.43
CA ILE A 384 -12.49 -13.75 -6.96
C ILE A 384 -12.24 -14.79 -8.04
N ARG A 385 -13.13 -15.77 -8.24
CA ARG A 385 -13.01 -16.82 -9.27
C ARG A 385 -12.89 -16.30 -10.69
N GLU A 386 -13.31 -15.07 -10.95
CA GLU A 386 -13.14 -14.42 -12.24
C GLU A 386 -11.70 -13.94 -12.50
N SER A 387 -10.94 -13.69 -11.43
CA SER A 387 -9.57 -13.16 -11.49
C SER A 387 -8.49 -14.18 -11.11
N VAL A 388 -8.82 -15.18 -10.29
CA VAL A 388 -7.88 -16.20 -9.81
C VAL A 388 -8.49 -17.60 -9.79
N ASP A 389 -7.64 -18.62 -9.89
CA ASP A 389 -7.93 -20.02 -9.57
C ASP A 389 -7.42 -20.32 -8.16
N VAL A 390 -8.33 -20.67 -7.25
CA VAL A 390 -7.99 -20.98 -5.87
C VAL A 390 -7.31 -22.35 -5.81
N ILE A 391 -6.11 -22.39 -5.21
CA ILE A 391 -5.36 -23.63 -4.96
C ILE A 391 -5.76 -24.21 -3.61
N ASP A 392 -5.72 -23.39 -2.55
CA ASP A 392 -6.01 -23.80 -1.18
C ASP A 392 -6.47 -22.63 -0.32
N VAL A 393 -7.12 -22.95 0.81
CA VAL A 393 -7.41 -22.00 1.88
C VAL A 393 -6.57 -22.43 3.07
N MET A 394 -5.47 -21.74 3.27
CA MET A 394 -4.53 -22.02 4.34
C MET A 394 -5.05 -21.45 5.67
N LYS A 395 -4.78 -22.14 6.76
CA LYS A 395 -5.18 -21.72 8.12
C LYS A 395 -3.99 -21.21 8.90
N PRO A 396 -4.10 -20.10 9.61
CA PRO A 396 -3.02 -19.63 10.47
C PRO A 396 -2.86 -20.57 11.66
N ILE A 397 -1.62 -20.96 11.94
CA ILE A 397 -1.23 -21.74 13.11
C ILE A 397 -0.38 -20.92 14.09
N TYR A 398 0.21 -19.83 13.59
CA TYR A 398 0.95 -18.83 14.35
C TYR A 398 0.68 -17.43 13.76
N ASN A 399 0.51 -16.41 14.64
CA ASN A 399 0.39 -15.02 14.21
C ASN A 399 1.06 -14.09 15.23
N PHE A 400 1.85 -13.14 14.72
CA PHE A 400 2.41 -12.01 15.45
C PHE A 400 2.01 -10.70 14.77
N LYS A 401 1.35 -9.83 15.53
CA LYS A 401 1.05 -8.45 15.14
C LYS A 401 1.77 -7.47 16.04
N ALA A 402 2.39 -6.47 15.43
CA ALA A 402 2.93 -5.37 16.20
C ALA A 402 1.80 -4.57 16.86
N SER A 403 1.93 -4.30 18.15
CA SER A 403 1.17 -3.23 18.81
C SER A 403 1.84 -1.89 18.47
N ASP A 404 1.04 -0.92 18.04
CA ASP A 404 1.50 0.46 17.85
C ASP A 404 1.90 1.12 19.18
#